data_2cd9ea2c69f026f07895aec64c24fe66
#
_entry.id   2cd9ea2c69f026f07895aec64c24fe66
#
_cell.length_a   1.000
_cell.length_b   1.000
_cell.length_c   1.000
_cell.angle_alpha   90.00
_cell.angle_beta   90.00
_cell.angle_gamma   90.00
#
_symmetry.space_group_name_H-M   'P 1'
#
loop_
_entity.id
_entity.type
_entity.pdbx_description
1 polymer ?
#
loop_
_entity_poly.entity_id
_entity_poly.type
_entity_poly.pdbx_seq_one_letter_code
_entity_poly.pdbx_strand_id
1 'polypeptide(L)'
;LFASLKYIDQNIVIYRKIADVLRELGIKMYKPELVDNYPESKRKTAGKDKSIVEGTQSQIRAIDFAVAYFTDKSRLVFFQTILALESRVPVLCLVREDKYVDFPETLLSYGRDLLKVRKYSKIDELEDIIKEYVEDLDPPKRRFNVILKSNTLKQMEQLSNTADISKAELLRRLVEKEYKKTFGVEQ
;
A
#
# COMPACT_ATOMS: atom_id res chain seq x y z
N LEU A 1 -5.09 3.53 4.87
CA LEU A 1 -4.53 3.85 6.19
C LEU A 1 -4.61 2.61 7.09
N PHE A 2 -3.46 2.16 7.61
CA PHE A 2 -3.37 1.14 8.66
C PHE A 2 -3.28 1.84 10.01
N ALA A 3 -4.31 1.66 10.82
CA ALA A 3 -4.42 2.32 12.11
C ALA A 3 -5.16 1.43 13.11
N SER A 4 -4.80 1.53 14.38
CA SER A 4 -5.44 0.73 15.42
C SER A 4 -6.75 1.37 15.85
N LEU A 5 -7.86 0.71 15.55
CA LEU A 5 -9.19 1.16 16.00
C LEU A 5 -9.35 1.08 17.53
N LYS A 6 -8.58 0.24 18.22
CA LYS A 6 -8.59 0.15 19.68
C LYS A 6 -8.17 1.47 20.35
N TYR A 7 -7.28 2.22 19.70
CA TYR A 7 -6.73 3.47 20.22
C TYR A 7 -7.19 4.70 19.41
N ILE A 8 -8.29 4.56 18.66
CA ILE A 8 -8.79 5.62 17.78
C ILE A 8 -9.14 6.90 18.57
N ASP A 9 -9.69 6.79 19.78
CA ASP A 9 -10.06 7.95 20.63
C ASP A 9 -8.84 8.87 20.88
N GLN A 10 -7.68 8.27 21.09
CA GLN A 10 -6.44 8.99 21.41
C GLN A 10 -5.74 9.56 20.16
N ASN A 11 -6.04 9.02 18.98
CA ASN A 11 -5.31 9.31 17.76
C ASN A 11 -6.21 9.83 16.62
N ILE A 12 -7.49 10.07 16.88
CA ILE A 12 -8.45 10.47 15.84
C ILE A 12 -8.03 11.74 15.08
N VAL A 13 -7.43 12.71 15.79
CA VAL A 13 -6.94 13.95 15.17
C VAL A 13 -5.85 13.65 14.15
N ILE A 14 -4.93 12.75 14.48
CA ILE A 14 -3.85 12.30 13.57
C ILE A 14 -4.44 11.55 12.38
N TYR A 15 -5.37 10.62 12.60
CA TYR A 15 -6.00 9.85 11.53
C TYR A 15 -6.78 10.74 10.58
N ARG A 16 -7.47 11.77 11.09
CA ARG A 16 -8.16 12.78 10.26
C ARG A 16 -7.18 13.60 9.45
N LYS A 17 -6.09 14.11 10.06
CA LYS A 17 -5.07 14.87 9.31
C LYS A 17 -4.48 14.03 8.18
N ILE A 18 -4.13 12.76 8.43
CA ILE A 18 -3.65 11.86 7.37
C ILE A 18 -4.70 11.68 6.27
N ALA A 19 -5.96 11.45 6.65
CA ALA A 19 -7.05 11.28 5.71
C ALA A 19 -7.30 12.51 4.85
N ASP A 20 -7.23 13.70 5.44
CA ASP A 20 -7.44 14.97 4.76
C ASP A 20 -6.31 15.25 3.76
N VAL A 21 -5.05 15.04 4.14
CA VAL A 21 -3.90 15.18 3.23
C VAL A 21 -4.03 14.22 2.03
N LEU A 22 -4.40 12.95 2.26
CA LEU A 22 -4.59 12.00 1.17
C LEU A 22 -5.72 12.42 0.22
N ARG A 23 -6.81 13.01 0.73
CA ARG A 23 -7.91 13.54 -0.09
C ARG A 23 -7.49 14.75 -0.91
N GLU A 24 -6.75 15.68 -0.31
CA GLU A 24 -6.20 16.85 -1.01
C GLU A 24 -5.30 16.45 -2.19
N LEU A 25 -4.58 15.35 -2.04
CA LEU A 25 -3.77 14.74 -3.11
C LEU A 25 -4.61 13.92 -4.13
N GLY A 26 -5.94 13.91 -4.00
CA GLY A 26 -6.82 13.13 -4.89
C GLY A 26 -6.76 11.61 -4.69
N ILE A 27 -6.18 11.15 -3.58
CA ILE A 27 -5.98 9.72 -3.31
C ILE A 27 -7.24 9.14 -2.67
N LYS A 28 -7.79 8.10 -3.30
CA LYS A 28 -8.95 7.38 -2.80
C LYS A 28 -8.55 6.45 -1.64
N MET A 29 -9.06 6.73 -0.46
CA MET A 29 -8.85 5.88 0.70
C MET A 29 -9.75 4.62 0.66
N TYR A 30 -9.22 3.52 1.16
CA TYR A 30 -10.01 2.33 1.46
C TYR A 30 -10.71 2.48 2.82
N LYS A 31 -12.03 2.32 2.85
CA LYS A 31 -12.90 2.48 4.05
C LYS A 31 -12.71 3.81 4.80
N PRO A 32 -12.88 4.96 4.15
CA PRO A 32 -12.74 6.27 4.79
C PRO A 32 -13.74 6.48 5.94
N GLU A 33 -14.89 5.80 5.89
CA GLU A 33 -15.95 5.87 6.91
C GLU A 33 -15.49 5.46 8.31
N LEU A 34 -14.38 4.72 8.43
CA LEU A 34 -13.83 4.37 9.75
C LEU A 34 -13.27 5.59 10.48
N VAL A 35 -12.84 6.59 9.75
CA VAL A 35 -12.31 7.87 10.28
C VAL A 35 -13.40 8.94 10.26
N ASP A 36 -14.17 9.02 9.17
CA ASP A 36 -15.17 10.08 8.94
C ASP A 36 -16.36 9.96 9.89
N ASN A 37 -16.83 8.73 10.11
CA ASN A 37 -18.01 8.47 10.95
C ASN A 37 -17.64 8.10 12.39
N TYR A 38 -16.49 8.55 12.88
CA TYR A 38 -16.17 8.41 14.30
C TYR A 38 -17.09 9.33 15.14
N PRO A 39 -17.71 8.88 16.27
CA PRO A 39 -17.46 7.61 16.99
C PRO A 39 -18.33 6.40 16.56
N GLU A 40 -19.28 6.56 15.63
CA GLU A 40 -20.20 5.46 15.27
C GLU A 40 -19.47 4.25 14.65
N SER A 41 -18.40 4.50 13.89
CA SER A 41 -17.57 3.45 13.29
C SER A 41 -16.98 2.51 14.34
N LYS A 42 -16.58 3.05 15.51
CA LYS A 42 -16.06 2.26 16.64
C LYS A 42 -17.11 1.32 17.21
N ARG A 43 -18.38 1.76 17.33
CA ARG A 43 -19.47 0.93 17.85
C ARG A 43 -19.81 -0.25 16.94
N LYS A 44 -19.70 -0.04 15.61
CA LYS A 44 -19.99 -1.08 14.60
C LYS A 44 -18.91 -2.15 14.49
N THR A 45 -17.66 -1.83 14.86
CA THR A 45 -16.51 -2.73 14.75
C THR A 45 -16.21 -3.48 16.06
N ALA A 46 -16.78 -3.06 17.18
CA ALA A 46 -16.61 -3.74 18.46
C ALA A 46 -17.13 -5.19 18.37
N GLY A 47 -16.25 -6.17 18.53
CA GLY A 47 -16.59 -7.60 18.52
C GLY A 47 -16.42 -8.34 17.19
N LYS A 48 -15.95 -7.68 16.10
CA LYS A 48 -15.75 -8.31 14.77
C LYS A 48 -14.31 -8.70 14.45
N ASP A 49 -13.46 -8.90 15.44
CA ASP A 49 -12.01 -9.14 15.24
C ASP A 49 -11.67 -10.37 14.38
N LYS A 50 -12.56 -11.37 14.31
CA LYS A 50 -12.29 -12.60 13.55
C LYS A 50 -12.46 -12.45 12.03
N SER A 51 -13.29 -11.49 11.55
CA SER A 51 -13.53 -11.28 10.12
C SER A 51 -12.56 -10.32 9.46
N ILE A 52 -11.78 -9.56 10.24
CA ILE A 52 -10.84 -8.56 9.75
C ILE A 52 -9.63 -9.22 9.10
N VAL A 53 -9.18 -10.37 9.58
CA VAL A 53 -7.97 -11.05 9.10
C VAL A 53 -8.17 -11.67 7.72
N GLU A 54 -9.28 -12.35 7.46
CA GLU A 54 -9.54 -13.02 6.16
C GLU A 54 -9.80 -12.01 5.03
N GLY A 55 -10.50 -10.90 5.31
CA GLY A 55 -10.72 -9.82 4.34
C GLY A 55 -9.47 -8.97 4.07
N THR A 56 -8.56 -8.86 5.04
CA THR A 56 -7.42 -7.94 4.99
C THR A 56 -6.43 -8.28 3.88
N GLN A 57 -6.16 -9.55 3.59
CA GLN A 57 -5.15 -9.92 2.60
C GLN A 57 -5.59 -9.61 1.16
N SER A 58 -6.82 -9.90 0.78
CA SER A 58 -7.35 -9.55 -0.54
C SER A 58 -7.44 -8.03 -0.73
N GLN A 59 -7.79 -7.32 0.33
CA GLN A 59 -7.90 -5.86 0.35
C GLN A 59 -6.54 -5.19 0.22
N ILE A 60 -5.52 -5.69 0.92
CA ILE A 60 -4.15 -5.18 0.85
C ILE A 60 -3.58 -5.34 -0.57
N ARG A 61 -3.89 -6.45 -1.25
CA ARG A 61 -3.44 -6.66 -2.65
C ARG A 61 -4.08 -5.71 -3.66
N ALA A 62 -5.17 -5.06 -3.29
CA ALA A 62 -5.92 -4.15 -4.16
C ALA A 62 -5.52 -2.68 -3.99
N ILE A 63 -4.66 -2.34 -3.04
CA ILE A 63 -4.19 -0.96 -2.80
C ILE A 63 -2.84 -0.72 -3.46
N ASP A 64 -2.59 0.51 -3.86
CA ASP A 64 -1.34 0.93 -4.51
C ASP A 64 -0.23 1.21 -3.50
N PHE A 65 -0.56 1.74 -2.34
CA PHE A 65 0.35 1.94 -1.20
C PHE A 65 -0.42 2.01 0.12
N ALA A 66 0.28 1.95 1.24
CA ALA A 66 -0.29 2.08 2.57
C ALA A 66 0.41 3.16 3.40
N VAL A 67 -0.35 3.86 4.21
CA VAL A 67 0.17 4.70 5.31
C VAL A 67 -0.16 4.00 6.62
N ALA A 68 0.86 3.64 7.39
CA ALA A 68 0.74 2.93 8.66
C ALA A 68 1.13 3.86 9.82
N TYR A 69 0.20 4.07 10.74
CA TYR A 69 0.46 4.83 11.97
C TYR A 69 0.86 3.89 13.11
N PHE A 70 2.13 3.93 13.47
CA PHE A 70 2.70 3.07 14.50
C PHE A 70 2.60 3.70 15.88
N THR A 71 2.15 2.87 16.84
CA THR A 71 2.22 3.15 18.27
C THR A 71 2.77 1.90 18.97
N ASP A 72 3.27 2.05 20.19
CA ASP A 72 3.79 0.98 21.04
C ASP A 72 2.88 -0.25 21.20
N LYS A 73 1.59 -0.08 20.95
CA LYS A 73 0.54 -1.09 21.16
C LYS A 73 -0.09 -1.61 19.86
N SER A 74 0.51 -1.30 18.72
CA SER A 74 -0.13 -1.53 17.40
C SER A 74 0.20 -2.89 16.78
N ARG A 75 -0.02 -4.00 17.49
CA ARG A 75 0.23 -5.36 16.94
C ARG A 75 -0.49 -5.61 15.61
N LEU A 76 -1.72 -5.10 15.46
CA LEU A 76 -2.49 -5.24 14.23
C LEU A 76 -1.85 -4.45 13.08
N VAL A 77 -1.42 -3.21 13.33
CA VAL A 77 -0.76 -2.38 12.32
C VAL A 77 0.54 -3.01 11.88
N PHE A 78 1.32 -3.58 12.81
CA PHE A 78 2.51 -4.35 12.52
C PHE A 78 2.22 -5.52 11.55
N PHE A 79 1.22 -6.33 11.87
CA PHE A 79 0.82 -7.46 11.04
C PHE A 79 0.34 -7.02 9.65
N GLN A 80 -0.48 -5.96 9.56
CA GLN A 80 -0.93 -5.38 8.29
C GLN A 80 0.24 -4.86 7.46
N THR A 81 1.26 -4.27 8.10
CA THR A 81 2.47 -3.82 7.43
C THR A 81 3.25 -4.99 6.81
N ILE A 82 3.43 -6.09 7.55
CA ILE A 82 4.05 -7.31 7.01
C ILE A 82 3.27 -7.82 5.80
N LEU A 83 1.95 -7.94 5.90
CA LEU A 83 1.12 -8.40 4.79
C LEU A 83 1.21 -7.49 3.55
N ALA A 84 1.33 -6.18 3.75
CA ALA A 84 1.54 -5.23 2.67
C ALA A 84 2.89 -5.45 1.98
N LEU A 85 3.97 -5.55 2.75
CA LEU A 85 5.31 -5.79 2.23
C LEU A 85 5.41 -7.15 1.50
N GLU A 86 4.82 -8.21 2.04
CA GLU A 86 4.68 -9.52 1.38
C GLU A 86 3.92 -9.42 0.04
N SER A 87 2.92 -8.55 0.01
CA SER A 87 2.12 -8.29 -1.20
C SER A 87 2.79 -7.31 -2.17
N ARG A 88 4.02 -6.88 -1.89
CA ARG A 88 4.76 -5.86 -2.65
C ARG A 88 4.06 -4.50 -2.71
N VAL A 89 3.32 -4.16 -1.67
CA VAL A 89 2.68 -2.86 -1.50
C VAL A 89 3.64 -1.94 -0.72
N PRO A 90 4.00 -0.77 -1.27
CA PRO A 90 4.82 0.22 -0.58
C PRO A 90 4.12 0.73 0.70
N VAL A 91 4.88 0.93 1.76
CA VAL A 91 4.35 1.38 3.05
C VAL A 91 5.14 2.56 3.60
N LEU A 92 4.43 3.64 3.93
CA LEU A 92 4.93 4.73 4.76
C LEU A 92 4.54 4.46 6.22
N CYS A 93 5.53 4.25 7.08
CA CYS A 93 5.31 4.15 8.52
C CYS A 93 5.55 5.50 9.19
N LEU A 94 4.51 6.03 9.86
CA LEU A 94 4.56 7.25 10.63
C LEU A 94 4.73 6.91 12.11
N VAL A 95 5.75 7.49 12.73
CA VAL A 95 6.09 7.28 14.14
C VAL A 95 6.23 8.64 14.83
N ARG A 96 5.54 8.82 15.94
CA ARG A 96 5.62 10.05 16.71
C ARG A 96 6.85 10.04 17.60
N GLU A 97 7.68 11.10 17.57
CA GLU A 97 8.98 11.16 18.26
C GLU A 97 8.88 11.11 19.77
N ASP A 98 7.81 11.72 20.35
CA ASP A 98 7.59 11.74 21.80
C ASP A 98 7.10 10.38 22.36
N LYS A 99 6.80 9.44 21.48
CA LYS A 99 6.43 8.09 21.85
C LYS A 99 7.52 7.15 21.38
N TYR A 100 8.28 6.62 22.36
CA TYR A 100 9.20 5.56 22.07
C TYR A 100 8.45 4.35 21.52
N VAL A 101 8.63 4.12 20.25
CA VAL A 101 8.17 2.90 19.61
C VAL A 101 9.42 2.12 19.30
N ASP A 102 9.56 0.98 19.95
CA ASP A 102 10.56 -0.01 19.57
C ASP A 102 10.17 -0.55 18.19
N PHE A 103 10.63 0.18 17.16
CA PHE A 103 10.32 -0.18 15.79
C PHE A 103 11.12 -1.42 15.42
N PRO A 104 10.46 -2.54 15.08
CA PRO A 104 11.16 -3.79 14.89
C PRO A 104 12.19 -3.71 13.76
N GLU A 105 13.48 -3.89 14.08
CA GLU A 105 14.58 -3.93 13.10
C GLU A 105 14.31 -4.97 12.00
N THR A 106 13.59 -6.04 12.32
CA THR A 106 13.13 -7.05 11.36
C THR A 106 12.27 -6.48 10.24
N LEU A 107 11.43 -5.47 10.52
CA LEU A 107 10.68 -4.79 9.46
C LEU A 107 11.57 -3.97 8.54
N LEU A 108 12.59 -3.30 9.09
CA LEU A 108 13.53 -2.49 8.32
C LEU A 108 14.36 -3.35 7.37
N SER A 109 14.81 -4.52 7.83
CA SER A 109 15.58 -5.44 6.99
C SER A 109 14.73 -6.15 5.93
N TYR A 110 13.46 -6.41 6.25
CA TYR A 110 12.53 -7.12 5.37
C TYR A 110 11.99 -6.25 4.22
N GLY A 111 11.79 -4.96 4.48
CA GLY A 111 11.09 -4.04 3.57
C GLY A 111 11.96 -3.00 2.88
N ARG A 112 13.30 -3.19 2.72
CA ARG A 112 14.28 -2.16 2.33
C ARG A 112 13.81 -1.19 1.24
N ASP A 113 13.21 -1.69 0.17
CA ASP A 113 12.79 -0.88 -0.98
C ASP A 113 11.32 -0.43 -0.92
N LEU A 114 10.53 -1.04 -0.03
CA LEU A 114 9.09 -0.84 0.03
C LEU A 114 8.63 -0.15 1.32
N LEU A 115 9.51 -0.05 2.31
CA LEU A 115 9.20 0.51 3.62
C LEU A 115 9.97 1.81 3.84
N LYS A 116 9.25 2.92 3.95
CA LYS A 116 9.78 4.18 4.45
C LYS A 116 9.28 4.44 5.86
N VAL A 117 10.17 4.71 6.80
CA VAL A 117 9.83 5.13 8.16
C VAL A 117 10.14 6.59 8.32
N ARG A 118 9.16 7.37 8.75
CA ARG A 118 9.29 8.79 9.03
C ARG A 118 8.85 9.09 10.46
N LYS A 119 9.72 9.78 11.19
CA LYS A 119 9.41 10.33 12.51
C LYS A 119 8.86 11.73 12.35
N TYR A 120 7.96 12.13 13.21
CA TYR A 120 7.41 13.48 13.26
C TYR A 120 7.18 13.92 14.71
N SER A 121 7.33 15.21 14.99
CA SER A 121 7.11 15.82 16.29
C SER A 121 5.76 16.54 16.34
N LYS A 122 5.41 17.26 15.27
CA LYS A 122 4.18 18.05 15.16
C LYS A 122 3.25 17.47 14.08
N ILE A 123 1.95 17.55 14.30
CA ILE A 123 0.92 17.03 13.39
C ILE A 123 1.00 17.70 12.01
N ASP A 124 1.39 18.98 11.95
CA ASP A 124 1.49 19.72 10.70
C ASP A 124 2.58 19.17 9.77
N GLU A 125 3.63 18.55 10.31
CA GLU A 125 4.70 17.90 9.53
C GLU A 125 4.18 16.72 8.70
N LEU A 126 3.05 16.12 9.10
CA LEU A 126 2.46 14.98 8.38
C LEU A 126 2.10 15.30 6.93
N GLU A 127 1.75 16.55 6.66
CA GLU A 127 1.39 16.98 5.31
C GLU A 127 2.59 16.88 4.36
N ASP A 128 3.71 17.48 4.75
CA ASP A 128 4.94 17.49 3.94
C ASP A 128 5.50 16.07 3.79
N ILE A 129 5.50 15.30 4.89
CA ILE A 129 5.98 13.90 4.88
C ILE A 129 5.17 13.03 3.92
N ILE A 130 3.84 13.17 3.91
CA ILE A 130 2.97 12.37 3.04
C ILE A 130 3.10 12.82 1.59
N LYS A 131 3.17 14.14 1.33
CA LYS A 131 3.37 14.70 -0.02
C LYS A 131 4.68 14.20 -0.62
N GLU A 132 5.80 14.36 0.09
CA GLU A 132 7.12 13.86 -0.32
C GLU A 132 7.08 12.36 -0.64
N TYR A 133 6.42 11.58 0.24
CA TYR A 133 6.32 10.15 0.02
C TYR A 133 5.53 9.79 -1.23
N VAL A 134 4.41 10.45 -1.49
CA VAL A 134 3.55 10.20 -2.66
C VAL A 134 4.25 10.61 -3.95
N GLU A 135 4.98 11.73 -3.95
CA GLU A 135 5.79 12.19 -5.10
C GLU A 135 6.92 11.22 -5.43
N ASP A 136 7.53 10.61 -4.43
CA ASP A 136 8.59 9.62 -4.58
C ASP A 136 8.08 8.21 -4.96
N LEU A 137 6.77 7.97 -4.88
CA LEU A 137 6.23 6.68 -5.30
C LEU A 137 6.40 6.53 -6.82
N ASP A 138 7.27 5.64 -7.21
CA ASP A 138 7.25 5.09 -8.56
C ASP A 138 5.81 4.64 -8.89
N PRO A 139 5.26 4.95 -10.08
CA PRO A 139 3.95 4.45 -10.46
C PRO A 139 3.90 2.94 -10.19
N PRO A 140 2.86 2.43 -9.54
CA PRO A 140 2.88 1.10 -8.93
C PRO A 140 3.20 0.04 -9.99
N LYS A 141 4.39 -0.53 -9.91
CA LYS A 141 4.77 -1.71 -10.69
C LYS A 141 3.96 -2.89 -10.16
N ARG A 142 2.73 -3.01 -10.64
CA ARG A 142 1.85 -4.12 -10.24
C ARG A 142 2.41 -5.43 -10.76
N ARG A 143 2.64 -6.39 -9.87
CA ARG A 143 2.99 -7.74 -10.27
C ARG A 143 1.75 -8.42 -10.85
N PHE A 144 1.80 -8.74 -12.14
CA PHE A 144 0.77 -9.48 -12.83
C PHE A 144 1.22 -10.92 -13.02
N ASN A 145 0.52 -11.87 -12.41
CA ASN A 145 0.79 -13.29 -12.55
C ASN A 145 -0.19 -13.89 -13.56
N VAL A 146 0.33 -14.49 -14.62
CA VAL A 146 -0.47 -15.17 -15.65
C VAL A 146 -0.16 -16.67 -15.61
N ILE A 147 -1.22 -17.49 -15.58
CA ILE A 147 -1.10 -18.92 -15.82
C ILE A 147 -1.29 -19.15 -17.31
N LEU A 148 -0.23 -19.56 -17.98
CA LEU A 148 -0.24 -19.83 -19.42
C LEU A 148 -0.36 -21.34 -19.69
N LYS A 149 -1.05 -21.69 -20.77
CA LYS A 149 -1.02 -23.05 -21.31
C LYS A 149 0.39 -23.36 -21.81
N SER A 150 0.81 -24.61 -21.72
CA SER A 150 2.17 -25.06 -22.10
C SER A 150 2.58 -24.64 -23.52
N ASN A 151 1.64 -24.66 -24.47
CA ASN A 151 1.90 -24.23 -25.84
C ASN A 151 2.18 -22.71 -25.93
N THR A 152 1.38 -21.90 -25.25
CA THR A 152 1.57 -20.43 -25.19
C THR A 152 2.89 -20.08 -24.52
N LEU A 153 3.28 -20.81 -23.47
CA LEU A 153 4.57 -20.62 -22.81
C LEU A 153 5.75 -20.91 -23.76
N LYS A 154 5.70 -22.00 -24.53
CA LYS A 154 6.73 -22.33 -25.54
C LYS A 154 6.84 -21.26 -26.63
N GLN A 155 5.70 -20.77 -27.13
CA GLN A 155 5.67 -19.66 -28.12
C GLN A 155 6.29 -18.39 -27.55
N MET A 156 5.98 -18.06 -26.31
CA MET A 156 6.55 -16.90 -25.62
C MET A 156 8.07 -17.05 -25.40
N GLU A 157 8.56 -18.26 -25.10
CA GLU A 157 9.98 -18.57 -24.99
C GLU A 157 10.71 -18.40 -26.33
N GLN A 158 10.16 -18.94 -27.40
CA GLN A 158 10.73 -18.79 -28.73
C GLN A 158 10.81 -17.30 -29.15
N LEU A 159 9.74 -16.55 -28.97
CA LEU A 159 9.70 -15.12 -29.30
C LEU A 159 10.70 -14.31 -28.46
N SER A 160 10.80 -14.56 -27.16
CA SER A 160 11.73 -13.86 -26.27
C SER A 160 13.19 -14.15 -26.64
N ASN A 161 13.51 -15.42 -26.94
CA ASN A 161 14.84 -15.81 -27.36
C ASN A 161 15.21 -15.23 -28.74
N THR A 162 14.27 -15.22 -29.69
CA THR A 162 14.51 -14.63 -31.02
C THR A 162 14.74 -13.12 -30.96
N ALA A 163 14.07 -12.43 -30.05
CA ALA A 163 14.18 -10.99 -29.87
C ALA A 163 15.27 -10.57 -28.86
N ASP A 164 15.94 -11.53 -28.23
CA ASP A 164 16.95 -11.35 -27.16
C ASP A 164 16.44 -10.42 -26.03
N ILE A 165 15.21 -10.65 -25.58
CA ILE A 165 14.56 -9.89 -24.49
C ILE A 165 13.95 -10.85 -23.47
N SER A 166 13.73 -10.34 -22.25
CA SER A 166 13.02 -11.11 -21.22
C SER A 166 11.56 -11.38 -21.58
N LYS A 167 10.98 -12.48 -21.08
CA LYS A 167 9.54 -12.78 -21.25
C LYS A 167 8.65 -11.64 -20.72
N ALA A 168 9.06 -10.97 -19.66
CA ALA A 168 8.34 -9.83 -19.10
C ALA A 168 8.38 -8.62 -20.04
N GLU A 169 9.50 -8.35 -20.68
CA GLU A 169 9.65 -7.30 -21.68
C GLU A 169 8.86 -7.60 -22.95
N LEU A 170 8.89 -8.83 -23.41
CA LEU A 170 8.06 -9.28 -24.54
C LEU A 170 6.57 -9.03 -24.27
N LEU A 171 6.10 -9.39 -23.06
CA LEU A 171 4.71 -9.20 -22.69
C LEU A 171 4.32 -7.70 -22.68
N ARG A 172 5.18 -6.83 -22.12
CA ARG A 172 4.95 -5.38 -22.16
C ARG A 172 4.80 -4.87 -23.59
N ARG A 173 5.73 -5.21 -24.46
CA ARG A 173 5.69 -4.79 -25.88
C ARG A 173 4.45 -5.29 -26.60
N LEU A 174 4.01 -6.51 -26.33
CA LEU A 174 2.79 -7.07 -26.93
C LEU A 174 1.54 -6.33 -26.46
N VAL A 175 1.44 -6.01 -25.16
CA VAL A 175 0.33 -5.24 -24.60
C VAL A 175 0.30 -3.83 -25.17
N GLU A 176 1.44 -3.14 -25.21
CA GLU A 176 1.56 -1.79 -25.76
C GLU A 176 1.18 -1.75 -27.26
N LYS A 177 1.68 -2.72 -28.02
CA LYS A 177 1.34 -2.84 -29.45
C LYS A 177 -0.15 -3.04 -29.68
N GLU A 178 -0.78 -3.92 -28.91
CA GLU A 178 -2.22 -4.20 -29.06
C GLU A 178 -3.06 -3.01 -28.56
N TYR A 179 -2.63 -2.33 -27.51
CA TYR A 179 -3.29 -1.12 -27.01
C TYR A 179 -3.28 -0.01 -28.06
N LYS A 180 -2.11 0.28 -28.67
CA LYS A 180 -1.97 1.27 -29.75
C LYS A 180 -2.86 0.92 -30.95
N LYS A 181 -2.87 -0.34 -31.35
CA LYS A 181 -3.73 -0.83 -32.44
C LYS A 181 -5.22 -0.66 -32.16
N THR A 182 -5.65 -0.90 -30.92
CA THR A 182 -7.07 -0.89 -30.54
C THR A 182 -7.60 0.53 -30.30
N PHE A 183 -6.81 1.40 -29.70
CA PHE A 183 -7.25 2.71 -29.23
C PHE A 183 -6.65 3.89 -30.03
N GLY A 184 -5.76 3.64 -30.99
CA GLY A 184 -5.22 4.67 -31.89
C GLY A 184 -4.42 5.77 -31.20
N VAL A 185 -3.86 5.52 -29.99
CA VAL A 185 -3.11 6.50 -29.21
C VAL A 185 -1.65 6.42 -29.63
N GLU A 186 -1.18 7.38 -30.43
CA GLU A 186 0.25 7.70 -30.57
C GLU A 186 0.65 8.58 -29.38
N GLN A 187 1.64 8.12 -28.60
CA GLN A 187 2.31 8.99 -27.61
C GLN A 187 3.46 9.73 -28.23
#